data_e350b73e8df5f65808e13f26cb6bc545
#
_entry.id   e350b73e8df5f65808e13f26cb6bc545
#
_cell.length_a   1.000
_cell.length_b   1.000
_cell.length_c   1.000
_cell.angle_alpha   90.00
_cell.angle_beta   90.00
_cell.angle_gamma   90.00
#
_symmetry.space_group_name_H-M   'P 1'
#
loop_
_entity.id
_entity.type
_entity.pdbx_description
1 polymer ?
#
loop_
_entity_poly.entity_id
_entity_poly.type
_entity_poly.pdbx_seq_one_letter_code
_entity_poly.pdbx_strand_id
1 'polypeptide(L)'
;NYRNTKRTKNFLMNKYLDFESDIEILDNKISELNTNDSNFINEKNKLNEKKNKILKKKYSNLSAWEKVQVARHADRPHSIDYINMIFEDIIFLHGDKKFSDDNAILGCLASLSGQSVMIIGTEKGNSMDTRLKHNFGMAKPEGYRKAQRLMMLADKFEIPIITFVDTAGAFPGKEAEERGQSESIAS
;
A
#
# COMPACT_ATOMS: atom_id res chain seq x y z
N ASN A 1 -32.17 33.57 10.33
CA ASN A 1 -32.47 32.16 10.51
C ASN A 1 -32.25 31.40 9.20
N TYR A 2 -31.00 31.09 8.86
CA TYR A 2 -30.63 30.13 7.82
C TYR A 2 -29.93 28.96 8.50
N ARG A 3 -30.63 27.86 8.70
CA ARG A 3 -30.05 26.58 9.10
C ARG A 3 -29.40 25.95 7.87
N ASN A 4 -28.08 26.07 7.78
CA ASN A 4 -27.23 25.38 6.82
C ASN A 4 -27.05 23.93 7.30
N THR A 5 -27.87 23.02 6.83
CA THR A 5 -27.63 21.58 6.95
C THR A 5 -26.52 21.20 5.96
N LYS A 6 -25.29 21.21 6.39
CA LYS A 6 -24.18 20.56 5.69
C LYS A 6 -24.47 19.05 5.66
N ARG A 7 -25.01 18.56 4.55
CA ARG A 7 -24.93 17.16 4.18
C ARG A 7 -23.46 16.85 3.89
N THR A 8 -22.75 16.36 4.88
CA THR A 8 -21.50 15.62 4.68
C THR A 8 -21.87 14.39 3.86
N LYS A 9 -21.60 14.43 2.55
CA LYS A 9 -21.50 13.22 1.75
C LYS A 9 -20.33 12.43 2.33
N ASN A 10 -20.63 11.46 3.17
CA ASN A 10 -19.71 10.37 3.44
C ASN A 10 -19.44 9.74 2.07
N PHE A 11 -18.25 9.96 1.53
CA PHE A 11 -17.68 9.14 0.49
C PHE A 11 -17.45 7.77 1.16
N LEU A 12 -18.48 6.93 1.17
CA LEU A 12 -18.33 5.50 1.40
C LEU A 12 -17.47 5.03 0.23
N MET A 13 -16.17 4.87 0.46
CA MET A 13 -15.31 4.16 -0.46
C MET A 13 -15.94 2.78 -0.67
N ASN A 14 -16.23 2.43 -1.91
CA ASN A 14 -16.78 1.11 -2.24
C ASN A 14 -15.80 0.06 -1.72
N LYS A 15 -16.25 -0.72 -0.73
CA LYS A 15 -15.49 -1.84 -0.15
C LYS A 15 -15.19 -2.92 -1.21
N TYR A 16 -15.97 -2.96 -2.28
CA TYR A 16 -15.88 -3.93 -3.36
C TYR A 16 -15.55 -3.24 -4.68
N LEU A 17 -14.74 -3.87 -5.49
CA LEU A 17 -14.47 -3.45 -6.86
C LEU A 17 -15.63 -3.87 -7.79
N ASP A 18 -15.80 -3.21 -8.94
CA ASP A 18 -16.93 -3.45 -9.86
C ASP A 18 -17.07 -4.92 -10.25
N PHE A 19 -15.95 -5.62 -10.44
CA PHE A 19 -15.95 -7.04 -10.78
C PHE A 19 -16.25 -7.96 -9.57
N GLU A 20 -16.34 -7.43 -8.36
CA GLU A 20 -16.63 -8.16 -7.12
C GLU A 20 -18.11 -8.12 -6.71
N SER A 21 -19.01 -7.60 -7.54
CA SER A 21 -20.43 -7.48 -7.25
C SER A 21 -21.10 -8.78 -6.76
N ASP A 22 -20.72 -9.94 -7.30
CA ASP A 22 -21.23 -11.24 -6.84
C ASP A 22 -20.78 -11.58 -5.41
N ILE A 23 -19.62 -11.07 -5.01
CA ILE A 23 -19.04 -11.27 -3.66
C ILE A 23 -19.79 -10.38 -2.68
N GLU A 24 -20.04 -9.12 -3.06
CA GLU A 24 -20.84 -8.18 -2.27
C GLU A 24 -22.24 -8.73 -1.98
N ILE A 25 -22.92 -9.29 -3.00
CA ILE A 25 -24.24 -9.92 -2.83
C ILE A 25 -24.19 -11.08 -1.81
N LEU A 26 -23.13 -11.88 -1.84
CA LEU A 26 -22.97 -12.99 -0.91
C LEU A 26 -22.65 -12.51 0.52
N ASP A 27 -21.82 -11.48 0.67
CA ASP A 27 -21.51 -10.90 1.98
C ASP A 27 -22.73 -10.25 2.61
N ASN A 28 -23.56 -9.57 1.82
CA ASN A 28 -24.84 -9.01 2.27
C ASN A 28 -25.78 -10.12 2.74
N LYS A 29 -25.92 -11.21 1.98
CA LYS A 29 -26.71 -12.38 2.41
C LYS A 29 -26.20 -13.02 3.70
N ILE A 30 -24.89 -13.12 3.87
CA ILE A 30 -24.28 -13.65 5.11
C ILE A 30 -24.58 -12.72 6.29
N SER A 31 -24.56 -11.40 6.09
CA SER A 31 -24.85 -10.43 7.15
C SER A 31 -26.32 -10.40 7.57
N GLU A 32 -27.23 -10.77 6.66
CA GLU A 32 -28.67 -10.84 6.89
C GLU A 32 -29.12 -12.14 7.56
N LEU A 33 -28.24 -13.14 7.68
CA LEU A 33 -28.60 -14.41 8.33
C LEU A 33 -28.94 -14.20 9.80
N ASN A 34 -30.06 -14.81 10.22
CA ASN A 34 -30.49 -14.76 11.61
C ASN A 34 -29.60 -15.67 12.47
N THR A 35 -28.89 -15.09 13.42
CA THR A 35 -27.98 -15.79 14.34
C THR A 35 -28.65 -16.76 15.27
N ASN A 36 -29.97 -16.63 15.46
CA ASN A 36 -30.79 -17.50 16.34
C ASN A 36 -31.36 -18.72 15.60
N ASP A 37 -31.14 -18.86 14.29
CA ASP A 37 -31.60 -20.01 13.52
C ASP A 37 -30.68 -21.22 13.79
N SER A 38 -31.30 -22.38 14.03
CA SER A 38 -30.58 -23.64 14.20
C SER A 38 -29.71 -24.04 13.03
N ASN A 39 -30.01 -23.54 11.82
CA ASN A 39 -29.27 -23.77 10.57
C ASN A 39 -28.23 -22.67 10.26
N PHE A 40 -28.14 -21.62 11.07
CA PHE A 40 -27.27 -20.47 10.83
C PHE A 40 -25.83 -20.87 10.43
N ILE A 41 -25.20 -21.76 11.20
CA ILE A 41 -23.81 -22.18 10.98
C ILE A 41 -23.66 -22.90 9.64
N ASN A 42 -24.59 -23.81 9.32
CA ASN A 42 -24.53 -24.56 8.07
C ASN A 42 -24.74 -23.66 6.84
N GLU A 43 -25.69 -22.75 6.92
CA GLU A 43 -25.99 -21.82 5.83
C GLU A 43 -24.87 -20.82 5.61
N LYS A 44 -24.32 -20.28 6.69
CA LYS A 44 -23.12 -19.40 6.65
C LYS A 44 -21.91 -20.10 6.02
N ASN A 45 -21.65 -21.36 6.41
CA ASN A 45 -20.55 -22.14 5.84
C ASN A 45 -20.74 -22.38 4.34
N LYS A 46 -21.94 -22.75 3.91
CA LYS A 46 -22.29 -22.96 2.50
C LYS A 46 -22.11 -21.70 1.66
N LEU A 47 -22.53 -20.54 2.17
CA LEU A 47 -22.34 -19.26 1.50
C LEU A 47 -20.86 -18.86 1.44
N ASN A 48 -20.10 -19.07 2.50
CA ASN A 48 -18.66 -18.82 2.53
C ASN A 48 -17.90 -19.72 1.55
N GLU A 49 -18.23 -21.00 1.45
CA GLU A 49 -17.64 -21.89 0.45
C GLU A 49 -17.91 -21.41 -0.99
N LYS A 50 -19.16 -21.00 -1.25
CA LYS A 50 -19.54 -20.43 -2.55
C LYS A 50 -18.73 -19.16 -2.85
N LYS A 51 -18.64 -18.25 -1.86
CA LYS A 51 -17.84 -17.03 -1.96
C LYS A 51 -16.36 -17.34 -2.30
N ASN A 52 -15.76 -18.26 -1.56
CA ASN A 52 -14.36 -18.64 -1.75
C ASN A 52 -14.10 -19.25 -3.15
N LYS A 53 -15.04 -20.05 -3.67
CA LYS A 53 -14.95 -20.58 -5.06
C LYS A 53 -15.00 -19.45 -6.10
N ILE A 54 -15.89 -18.46 -5.91
CA ILE A 54 -16.01 -17.31 -6.81
C ILE A 54 -14.75 -16.44 -6.74
N LEU A 55 -14.27 -16.13 -5.53
CA LEU A 55 -13.02 -15.38 -5.30
C LEU A 55 -11.86 -16.06 -6.04
N LYS A 56 -11.64 -17.35 -5.79
CA LYS A 56 -10.55 -18.10 -6.43
C LYS A 56 -10.66 -18.05 -7.96
N LYS A 57 -11.86 -18.21 -8.51
CA LYS A 57 -12.08 -18.17 -9.97
C LYS A 57 -11.81 -16.77 -10.55
N LYS A 58 -12.32 -15.70 -9.91
CA LYS A 58 -12.13 -14.32 -10.39
C LYS A 58 -10.66 -13.90 -10.28
N TYR A 59 -10.03 -14.10 -9.14
CA TYR A 59 -8.66 -13.65 -8.90
C TYR A 59 -7.59 -14.46 -9.64
N SER A 60 -7.89 -15.69 -10.12
CA SER A 60 -6.99 -16.45 -10.97
C SER A 60 -6.93 -15.93 -12.41
N ASN A 61 -7.90 -15.11 -12.86
CA ASN A 61 -8.04 -14.67 -14.24
C ASN A 61 -8.31 -13.16 -14.38
N LEU A 62 -7.70 -12.35 -13.50
CA LEU A 62 -7.84 -10.90 -13.57
C LEU A 62 -7.24 -10.33 -14.87
N SER A 63 -8.00 -9.48 -15.55
CA SER A 63 -7.50 -8.63 -16.62
C SER A 63 -6.43 -7.64 -16.11
N ALA A 64 -5.67 -7.03 -17.01
CA ALA A 64 -4.69 -6.02 -16.65
C ALA A 64 -5.32 -4.85 -15.88
N TRP A 65 -6.52 -4.41 -16.28
CA TRP A 65 -7.24 -3.33 -15.61
C TRP A 65 -7.71 -3.71 -14.20
N GLU A 66 -8.28 -4.90 -14.03
CA GLU A 66 -8.69 -5.40 -12.71
C GLU A 66 -7.50 -5.52 -11.76
N LYS A 67 -6.32 -5.96 -12.25
CA LYS A 67 -5.08 -5.94 -11.45
C LYS A 67 -4.71 -4.53 -10.98
N VAL A 68 -4.86 -3.53 -11.85
CA VAL A 68 -4.63 -2.12 -11.48
C VAL A 68 -5.63 -1.66 -10.42
N GLN A 69 -6.92 -2.02 -10.56
CA GLN A 69 -7.94 -1.69 -9.57
C GLN A 69 -7.64 -2.30 -8.21
N VAL A 70 -7.28 -3.60 -8.16
CA VAL A 70 -6.83 -4.26 -6.92
C VAL A 70 -5.60 -3.59 -6.32
N ALA A 71 -4.60 -3.27 -7.14
CA ALA A 71 -3.37 -2.60 -6.68
C ALA A 71 -3.62 -1.20 -6.12
N ARG A 72 -4.69 -0.54 -6.54
CA ARG A 72 -5.09 0.81 -6.10
C ARG A 72 -6.23 0.81 -5.09
N HIS A 73 -6.66 -0.36 -4.61
CA HIS A 73 -7.73 -0.42 -3.62
C HIS A 73 -7.34 0.36 -2.34
N ALA A 74 -8.31 1.11 -1.80
CA ALA A 74 -8.05 2.01 -0.67
C ALA A 74 -7.62 1.29 0.62
N ASP A 75 -8.17 0.09 0.84
CA ASP A 75 -7.88 -0.74 2.03
C ASP A 75 -6.71 -1.70 1.81
N ARG A 76 -5.99 -1.58 0.68
CA ARG A 76 -4.79 -2.38 0.47
C ARG A 76 -3.69 -1.97 1.44
N PRO A 77 -3.01 -2.91 2.11
CA PRO A 77 -1.84 -2.60 2.92
C PRO A 77 -0.76 -1.90 2.10
N HIS A 78 -0.12 -0.90 2.69
CA HIS A 78 1.00 -0.14 2.13
C HIS A 78 2.34 -0.72 2.56
N SER A 79 3.43 -0.20 2.02
CA SER A 79 4.78 -0.67 2.35
C SER A 79 5.05 -0.60 3.86
N ILE A 80 4.63 0.46 4.53
CA ILE A 80 4.80 0.60 5.99
C ILE A 80 4.05 -0.48 6.77
N ASP A 81 2.87 -0.91 6.30
CA ASP A 81 2.09 -1.96 6.95
C ASP A 81 2.81 -3.30 6.85
N TYR A 82 3.32 -3.65 5.65
CA TYR A 82 4.11 -4.86 5.45
C TYR A 82 5.40 -4.86 6.28
N ILE A 83 6.10 -3.72 6.33
CA ILE A 83 7.31 -3.59 7.13
C ILE A 83 7.01 -3.88 8.60
N ASN A 84 5.97 -3.28 9.17
CA ASN A 84 5.59 -3.49 10.56
C ASN A 84 5.05 -4.88 10.88
N MET A 85 4.47 -5.60 9.89
CA MET A 85 3.93 -6.94 10.09
C MET A 85 4.99 -8.05 9.95
N ILE A 86 6.03 -7.84 9.16
CA ILE A 86 6.96 -8.89 8.74
C ILE A 86 8.28 -8.82 9.51
N PHE A 87 8.75 -7.61 9.87
CA PHE A 87 10.09 -7.37 10.38
C PHE A 87 10.10 -6.94 11.83
N GLU A 88 11.21 -7.22 12.51
CA GLU A 88 11.50 -6.86 13.89
C GLU A 88 12.66 -5.86 13.95
N ASP A 89 12.86 -5.17 15.08
CA ASP A 89 13.98 -4.25 15.35
C ASP A 89 14.17 -3.17 14.27
N ILE A 90 13.07 -2.55 13.85
CA ILE A 90 13.05 -1.61 12.72
C ILE A 90 13.70 -0.30 13.11
N ILE A 91 14.75 0.11 12.40
CA ILE A 91 15.47 1.38 12.54
C ILE A 91 15.38 2.15 11.23
N PHE A 92 14.59 3.23 11.20
CA PHE A 92 14.47 4.07 10.00
C PHE A 92 15.70 4.92 9.77
N LEU A 93 16.14 4.99 8.51
CA LEU A 93 17.30 5.73 8.04
C LEU A 93 16.85 6.84 7.09
N HIS A 94 17.17 8.07 7.40
CA HIS A 94 16.66 9.27 6.75
C HIS A 94 17.70 10.02 5.92
N GLY A 95 17.22 10.77 4.92
CA GLY A 95 17.97 11.73 4.13
C GLY A 95 18.94 11.13 3.10
N ASP A 96 19.17 11.90 2.05
CA ASP A 96 20.13 11.56 0.99
C ASP A 96 21.57 11.98 1.32
N LYS A 97 21.78 12.67 2.44
CA LYS A 97 23.06 13.26 2.87
C LYS A 97 23.64 14.31 1.92
N LYS A 98 22.81 14.84 1.01
CA LYS A 98 23.21 15.89 0.04
C LYS A 98 22.29 17.11 0.13
N PHE A 99 20.96 16.89 0.18
CA PHE A 99 19.99 17.96 0.14
C PHE A 99 18.93 17.81 1.24
N SER A 100 18.13 16.72 1.23
CA SER A 100 16.99 16.58 2.13
C SER A 100 16.60 15.13 2.35
N ASP A 101 15.54 14.91 3.11
CA ASP A 101 14.82 13.65 3.16
C ASP A 101 13.59 13.70 2.25
N ASP A 102 13.18 12.55 1.74
CA ASP A 102 11.92 12.37 1.03
C ASP A 102 11.15 11.19 1.63
N ASN A 103 9.99 11.49 2.20
CA ASN A 103 9.14 10.50 2.85
C ASN A 103 8.44 9.53 1.87
N ALA A 104 8.48 9.82 0.56
CA ALA A 104 7.94 8.88 -0.46
C ALA A 104 8.80 7.62 -0.58
N ILE A 105 10.06 7.65 -0.13
CA ILE A 105 10.91 6.47 0.01
C ILE A 105 11.14 6.20 1.51
N LEU A 106 10.74 5.03 1.97
CA LEU A 106 11.12 4.48 3.26
C LEU A 106 12.44 3.75 3.13
N GLY A 107 13.32 3.93 4.09
CA GLY A 107 14.54 3.16 4.21
C GLY A 107 14.74 2.75 5.66
N CYS A 108 14.97 1.48 5.92
CA CYS A 108 15.24 1.01 7.28
C CYS A 108 16.15 -0.22 7.30
N LEU A 109 16.87 -0.35 8.39
CA LEU A 109 17.51 -1.60 8.82
C LEU A 109 16.54 -2.34 9.73
N ALA A 110 16.39 -3.64 9.53
CA ALA A 110 15.47 -4.45 10.33
C ALA A 110 15.97 -5.89 10.45
N SER A 111 15.31 -6.69 11.28
CA SER A 111 15.54 -8.12 11.43
C SER A 111 14.44 -8.94 10.76
N LEU A 112 14.81 -9.94 9.99
CA LEU A 112 13.92 -10.96 9.44
C LEU A 112 14.39 -12.34 9.92
N SER A 113 13.64 -12.95 10.83
CA SER A 113 14.00 -14.25 11.42
C SER A 113 15.44 -14.29 12.00
N GLY A 114 15.86 -13.21 12.67
CA GLY A 114 17.18 -13.06 13.25
C GLY A 114 18.29 -12.63 12.29
N GLN A 115 17.99 -12.44 11.01
CA GLN A 115 18.95 -11.93 10.02
C GLN A 115 18.72 -10.44 9.76
N SER A 116 19.80 -9.64 9.81
CA SER A 116 19.74 -8.23 9.44
C SER A 116 19.44 -8.05 7.95
N VAL A 117 18.51 -7.18 7.62
CA VAL A 117 18.12 -6.85 6.25
C VAL A 117 17.98 -5.33 6.07
N MET A 118 18.33 -4.83 4.89
CA MET A 118 18.04 -3.46 4.48
C MET A 118 16.73 -3.45 3.72
N ILE A 119 15.79 -2.58 4.13
CA ILE A 119 14.49 -2.45 3.49
C ILE A 119 14.41 -1.08 2.82
N ILE A 120 13.97 -1.07 1.57
CA ILE A 120 13.71 0.15 0.80
C ILE A 120 12.32 0.02 0.19
N GLY A 121 11.42 0.93 0.52
CA GLY A 121 10.03 0.87 0.08
C GLY A 121 9.49 2.22 -0.38
N THR A 122 8.63 2.21 -1.38
CA THR A 122 7.83 3.40 -1.73
C THR A 122 6.59 3.44 -0.84
N GLU A 123 6.27 4.62 -0.30
CA GLU A 123 5.11 4.83 0.57
C GLU A 123 4.25 5.97 0.04
N LYS A 124 2.95 5.74 -0.09
CA LYS A 124 2.01 6.71 -0.65
C LYS A 124 1.03 7.31 0.35
N GLY A 125 0.98 6.76 1.57
CA GLY A 125 0.05 7.18 2.61
C GLY A 125 -1.40 6.72 2.40
N ASN A 126 -2.12 6.51 3.48
CA ASN A 126 -3.50 6.02 3.50
C ASN A 126 -4.55 7.11 3.84
N SER A 127 -4.16 8.21 4.46
CA SER A 127 -4.99 9.38 4.74
C SER A 127 -4.53 10.58 3.89
N MET A 128 -5.34 11.63 3.78
CA MET A 128 -4.95 12.83 3.02
C MET A 128 -3.65 13.43 3.54
N ASP A 129 -3.49 13.54 4.87
CA ASP A 129 -2.29 14.12 5.49
C ASP A 129 -1.04 13.27 5.22
N THR A 130 -1.18 11.95 5.36
CA THR A 130 -0.06 11.04 5.08
C THR A 130 0.26 10.99 3.58
N ARG A 131 -0.74 11.08 2.69
CA ARG A 131 -0.51 11.17 1.24
C ARG A 131 0.27 12.42 0.85
N LEU A 132 -0.08 13.57 1.42
CA LEU A 132 0.68 14.81 1.20
C LEU A 132 2.11 14.68 1.73
N LYS A 133 2.30 14.13 2.93
CA LYS A 133 3.63 13.88 3.52
C LYS A 133 4.51 12.98 2.64
N HIS A 134 3.92 11.98 2.00
CA HIS A 134 4.62 11.00 1.16
C HIS A 134 4.55 11.33 -0.34
N ASN A 135 4.21 12.56 -0.73
CA ASN A 135 4.06 12.99 -2.12
C ASN A 135 3.23 12.01 -2.98
N PHE A 136 2.17 11.40 -2.39
CA PHE A 136 1.35 10.36 -3.04
C PHE A 136 2.15 9.15 -3.55
N GLY A 137 3.30 8.86 -2.94
CA GLY A 137 4.21 7.80 -3.37
C GLY A 137 5.11 8.17 -4.56
N MET A 138 5.11 9.45 -4.96
CA MET A 138 5.94 9.97 -6.04
C MET A 138 7.24 10.53 -5.45
N ALA A 139 8.32 9.78 -5.60
CA ALA A 139 9.61 10.17 -5.02
C ALA A 139 10.27 11.33 -5.80
N LYS A 140 10.88 12.24 -5.04
CA LYS A 140 11.76 13.32 -5.51
C LYS A 140 13.20 12.80 -5.63
N PRO A 141 14.13 13.57 -6.26
CA PRO A 141 15.53 13.17 -6.42
C PRO A 141 16.20 12.68 -5.14
N GLU A 142 15.94 13.37 -4.03
CA GLU A 142 16.49 13.02 -2.70
C GLU A 142 15.98 11.67 -2.19
N GLY A 143 14.78 11.22 -2.58
CA GLY A 143 14.27 9.89 -2.27
C GLY A 143 15.06 8.80 -3.01
N TYR A 144 15.30 8.96 -4.29
CA TYR A 144 16.09 8.02 -5.09
C TYR A 144 17.56 7.99 -4.60
N ARG A 145 18.17 9.15 -4.32
CA ARG A 145 19.53 9.20 -3.76
C ARG A 145 19.61 8.58 -2.36
N LYS A 146 18.56 8.71 -1.53
CA LYS A 146 18.47 7.99 -0.28
C LYS A 146 18.45 6.47 -0.50
N ALA A 147 17.63 5.97 -1.42
CA ALA A 147 17.59 4.55 -1.77
C ALA A 147 18.97 4.05 -2.21
N GLN A 148 19.61 4.75 -3.15
CA GLN A 148 20.97 4.43 -3.63
C GLN A 148 21.98 4.38 -2.49
N ARG A 149 21.99 5.39 -1.62
CA ARG A 149 22.89 5.44 -0.45
C ARG A 149 22.68 4.22 0.48
N LEU A 150 21.44 3.81 0.69
CA LEU A 150 21.13 2.65 1.53
C LEU A 150 21.50 1.34 0.85
N MET A 151 21.37 1.23 -0.46
CA MET A 151 21.85 0.08 -1.23
C MET A 151 23.38 -0.07 -1.12
N MET A 152 24.11 1.03 -1.29
CA MET A 152 25.57 1.04 -1.12
C MET A 152 25.99 0.71 0.32
N LEU A 153 25.20 1.15 1.32
CA LEU A 153 25.46 0.81 2.71
C LEU A 153 25.24 -0.69 2.96
N ALA A 154 24.17 -1.25 2.41
CA ALA A 154 23.86 -2.67 2.54
C ALA A 154 24.93 -3.54 1.86
N ASP A 155 25.37 -3.16 0.65
CA ASP A 155 26.43 -3.83 -0.08
C ASP A 155 27.75 -3.85 0.74
N LYS A 156 28.14 -2.69 1.29
CA LYS A 156 29.34 -2.58 2.13
C LYS A 156 29.37 -3.54 3.33
N PHE A 157 28.19 -3.82 3.92
CA PHE A 157 28.05 -4.69 5.09
C PHE A 157 27.51 -6.09 4.76
N GLU A 158 27.40 -6.41 3.46
CA GLU A 158 26.88 -7.69 2.97
C GLU A 158 25.48 -8.02 3.52
N ILE A 159 24.63 -6.98 3.67
CA ILE A 159 23.28 -7.08 4.18
C ILE A 159 22.31 -7.27 3.01
N PRO A 160 21.45 -8.31 3.01
CA PRO A 160 20.43 -8.49 1.98
C PRO A 160 19.49 -7.30 1.89
N ILE A 161 19.09 -6.94 0.66
CA ILE A 161 18.16 -5.82 0.39
C ILE A 161 16.81 -6.39 0.01
N ILE A 162 15.75 -5.89 0.65
CA ILE A 162 14.35 -6.18 0.32
C ILE A 162 13.69 -4.89 -0.14
N THR A 163 13.07 -4.92 -1.33
CA THR A 163 12.39 -3.75 -1.90
C THR A 163 10.89 -3.93 -1.96
N PHE A 164 10.15 -2.89 -1.59
CA PHE A 164 8.70 -2.78 -1.76
C PHE A 164 8.39 -1.67 -2.77
N VAL A 165 7.82 -2.04 -3.91
CA VAL A 165 7.52 -1.09 -5.00
C VAL A 165 6.00 -0.89 -5.10
N ASP A 166 5.53 0.27 -4.64
CA ASP A 166 4.13 0.68 -4.70
C ASP A 166 4.04 2.18 -4.98
N THR A 167 4.26 2.58 -6.23
CA THR A 167 4.30 3.98 -6.67
C THR A 167 3.52 4.20 -7.95
N ALA A 168 3.01 5.42 -8.13
CA ALA A 168 2.43 5.88 -9.39
C ALA A 168 3.50 6.36 -10.40
N GLY A 169 4.71 6.66 -9.92
CA GLY A 169 5.81 7.17 -10.72
C GLY A 169 6.68 8.16 -9.95
N ALA A 170 7.57 8.85 -10.65
CA ALA A 170 8.43 9.91 -10.10
C ALA A 170 7.63 11.20 -9.87
N PHE A 171 8.09 12.07 -8.96
CA PHE A 171 7.46 13.37 -8.72
C PHE A 171 7.67 14.30 -9.93
N PRO A 172 6.58 14.83 -10.55
CA PRO A 172 6.64 15.57 -11.81
C PRO A 172 6.80 17.10 -11.60
N GLY A 173 7.43 17.54 -10.53
CA GLY A 173 7.57 18.96 -10.19
C GLY A 173 8.83 19.57 -10.76
N LYS A 174 8.77 20.87 -11.14
CA LYS A 174 9.92 21.65 -11.63
C LYS A 174 11.12 21.56 -10.69
N GLU A 175 10.88 21.66 -9.39
CA GLU A 175 11.93 21.55 -8.38
C GLU A 175 12.62 20.19 -8.33
N ALA A 176 11.96 19.13 -8.79
CA ALA A 176 12.58 17.82 -8.91
C ALA A 176 13.50 17.74 -10.12
N GLU A 177 13.05 18.30 -11.27
CA GLU A 177 13.88 18.38 -12.47
C GLU A 177 15.14 19.24 -12.24
N GLU A 178 15.00 20.38 -11.56
CA GLU A 178 16.13 21.26 -11.20
C GLU A 178 17.17 20.56 -10.30
N ARG A 179 16.77 19.52 -9.55
CA ARG A 179 17.65 18.74 -8.66
C ARG A 179 18.07 17.39 -9.25
N GLY A 180 17.86 17.18 -10.56
CA GLY A 180 18.34 16.02 -11.29
C GLY A 180 17.47 14.77 -11.09
N GLN A 181 16.14 14.87 -11.35
CA GLN A 181 15.20 13.75 -11.21
C GLN A 181 15.62 12.54 -12.06
N SER A 182 15.90 12.75 -13.35
CA SER A 182 16.26 11.65 -14.25
C SER A 182 17.61 11.02 -13.90
N GLU A 183 18.59 11.82 -13.50
CA GLU A 183 19.91 11.33 -13.05
C GLU A 183 19.77 10.47 -11.80
N SER A 184 18.98 10.94 -10.82
CA SER A 184 18.77 10.22 -9.56
C SER A 184 18.04 8.88 -9.73
N ILE A 185 17.22 8.74 -10.79
CA ILE A 185 16.53 7.49 -11.13
C ILE A 185 17.47 6.52 -11.85
N ALA A 186 18.36 7.06 -12.71
CA ALA A 186 19.22 6.25 -13.56
C ALA A 186 20.50 5.75 -12.88
N SER A 187 20.87 6.36 -11.74
CA SER A 187 22.07 6.00 -10.96
C SER A 187 21.84 4.76 -10.11
#